data_2b11681e4a84451802535e508cfbd55f
#
_entry.id   2b11681e4a84451802535e508cfbd55f
#
_cell.length_a   1.000
_cell.length_b   1.000
_cell.length_c   1.000
_cell.angle_alpha   90.00
_cell.angle_beta   90.00
_cell.angle_gamma   90.00
#
_symmetry.space_group_name_H-M   'P 1'
#
loop_
_entity.id
_entity.type
_entity.pdbx_description
1 polymer ?
#
loop_
_entity_poly.entity_id
_entity_poly.type
_entity_poly.pdbx_seq_one_letter_code
_entity_poly.pdbx_strand_id
1 'polypeptide(L)'
;MHWSNNNPNAWGDPGSWLAYGPMWAQVSMTPFSQYKAWLAEGGIRNALIVSGPVVKRPTGSINRGAMHVSDIMPTLLEVAGTSYPANYKGKEVPPALGKSWLPMLEGRVESPRTDTDVLAWELFGNRALRQGNWKLRWEAKPFGKADWELFDVAADPGERRVRDGDQPVDAVLP
;
A
#
# COMPACT_ATOMS: atom_id res chain seq x y z
N MET A 1 22.24 -4.56 -15.10
CA MET A 1 23.13 -5.62 -14.60
C MET A 1 22.23 -6.61 -13.87
N HIS A 2 21.96 -7.80 -14.44
CA HIS A 2 21.14 -8.81 -13.79
C HIS A 2 22.03 -9.61 -12.83
N TRP A 3 21.86 -9.35 -11.55
CA TRP A 3 22.52 -10.10 -10.49
C TRP A 3 21.66 -11.32 -10.15
N SER A 4 21.41 -12.20 -11.08
CA SER A 4 20.79 -13.47 -10.76
C SER A 4 21.79 -14.58 -11.07
N ASN A 5 22.04 -15.41 -10.09
CA ASN A 5 22.66 -16.69 -10.37
C ASN A 5 21.58 -17.56 -11.04
N ASN A 6 21.49 -17.47 -12.38
CA ASN A 6 20.53 -18.21 -13.19
C ASN A 6 20.86 -19.72 -13.30
N ASN A 7 21.67 -20.25 -12.41
CA ASN A 7 21.91 -21.66 -12.35
C ASN A 7 20.73 -22.36 -11.66
N PRO A 8 19.84 -23.08 -12.39
CA PRO A 8 18.68 -23.73 -11.80
C PRO A 8 19.05 -24.78 -10.74
N ASN A 9 20.25 -25.34 -10.82
CA ASN A 9 20.73 -26.38 -9.90
C ASN A 9 21.19 -25.78 -8.54
N ALA A 10 21.34 -24.46 -8.45
CA ALA A 10 21.74 -23.77 -7.23
C ALA A 10 20.56 -23.03 -6.56
N TRP A 11 19.34 -23.20 -7.03
CA TRP A 11 18.19 -22.51 -6.44
C TRP A 11 17.91 -23.03 -5.04
N GLY A 12 17.89 -22.09 -4.09
CA GLY A 12 17.72 -22.39 -2.68
C GLY A 12 19.02 -22.60 -1.90
N ASP A 13 20.15 -22.69 -2.56
CA ASP A 13 21.44 -22.79 -1.89
C ASP A 13 21.87 -21.44 -1.27
N PRO A 14 22.70 -21.46 -0.22
CA PRO A 14 23.27 -20.24 0.34
C PRO A 14 23.99 -19.40 -0.73
N GLY A 15 23.64 -18.12 -0.80
CA GLY A 15 24.20 -17.20 -1.81
C GLY A 15 23.57 -17.28 -3.18
N SER A 16 22.56 -18.12 -3.39
CA SER A 16 21.75 -18.09 -4.60
C SER A 16 20.72 -16.98 -4.57
N TRP A 17 20.47 -16.40 -5.73
CA TRP A 17 19.35 -15.44 -5.87
C TRP A 17 18.58 -15.77 -7.14
N LEU A 18 17.28 -15.69 -7.04
CA LEU A 18 16.39 -15.81 -8.18
C LEU A 18 15.72 -14.47 -8.45
N ALA A 19 15.94 -13.91 -9.65
CA ALA A 19 15.17 -12.77 -10.14
C ALA A 19 14.44 -13.21 -11.42
N TYR A 20 13.11 -13.26 -11.36
CA TYR A 20 12.29 -13.70 -12.49
C TYR A 20 11.95 -12.57 -13.47
N GLY A 21 12.49 -11.37 -13.24
CA GLY A 21 12.43 -10.24 -14.15
C GLY A 21 11.07 -9.51 -14.19
N PRO A 22 11.00 -8.36 -14.87
CA PRO A 22 9.85 -7.46 -14.82
C PRO A 22 8.57 -8.07 -15.42
N MET A 23 8.69 -8.89 -16.44
CA MET A 23 7.51 -9.50 -17.10
C MET A 23 6.78 -10.47 -16.17
N TRP A 24 7.51 -11.34 -15.49
CA TRP A 24 6.93 -12.24 -14.49
C TRP A 24 6.49 -11.52 -13.23
N ALA A 25 7.17 -10.42 -12.85
CA ALA A 25 6.71 -9.55 -11.78
C ALA A 25 5.33 -8.96 -12.10
N GLN A 26 5.12 -8.48 -13.32
CA GLN A 26 3.80 -8.00 -13.76
C GLN A 26 2.75 -9.11 -13.77
N VAL A 27 3.08 -10.30 -14.25
CA VAL A 27 2.16 -11.46 -14.25
C VAL A 27 1.71 -11.78 -12.82
N SER A 28 2.65 -11.78 -11.87
CA SER A 28 2.37 -12.08 -10.46
C SER A 28 1.49 -11.04 -9.77
N MET A 29 1.45 -9.81 -10.28
CA MET A 29 0.63 -8.73 -9.72
C MET A 29 -0.74 -8.60 -10.37
N THR A 30 -1.06 -9.39 -11.39
CA THR A 30 -2.37 -9.40 -12.05
C THR A 30 -3.50 -9.55 -11.02
N PRO A 31 -4.60 -8.74 -11.09
CA PRO A 31 -4.98 -7.83 -12.17
C PRO A 31 -4.45 -6.39 -12.05
N PHE A 32 -3.59 -6.09 -11.11
CA PHE A 32 -3.06 -4.74 -10.85
C PHE A 32 -1.97 -4.35 -11.84
N SER A 33 -1.86 -3.06 -12.12
CA SER A 33 -0.79 -2.50 -12.96
C SER A 33 0.52 -2.42 -12.19
N GLN A 34 1.60 -2.65 -12.90
CA GLN A 34 2.96 -2.53 -12.43
C GLN A 34 3.31 -3.48 -11.26
N TYR A 35 4.43 -3.27 -10.60
CA TYR A 35 4.99 -4.14 -9.57
C TYR A 35 5.91 -3.34 -8.65
N LYS A 36 6.64 -3.99 -7.75
CA LYS A 36 7.60 -3.35 -6.83
C LYS A 36 8.43 -2.24 -7.52
N ALA A 37 8.63 -1.14 -6.82
CA ALA A 37 9.27 0.12 -7.23
C ALA A 37 8.37 1.08 -8.03
N TRP A 38 7.11 0.75 -8.24
CA TRP A 38 6.12 1.62 -8.84
C TRP A 38 5.03 2.01 -7.82
N LEU A 39 4.29 3.08 -8.11
CA LEU A 39 3.20 3.55 -7.26
C LEU A 39 1.80 3.21 -7.79
N ALA A 40 1.71 2.43 -8.87
CA ALA A 40 0.45 1.80 -9.25
C ALA A 40 0.04 0.72 -8.22
N GLU A 41 -1.22 0.30 -8.26
CA GLU A 41 -1.75 -0.68 -7.29
C GLU A 41 -0.89 -1.94 -7.20
N GLY A 42 -0.32 -2.43 -8.32
CA GLY A 42 0.57 -3.59 -8.32
C GLY A 42 1.90 -3.36 -7.57
N GLY A 43 2.32 -2.11 -7.41
CA GLY A 43 3.54 -1.79 -6.67
C GLY A 43 3.33 -1.53 -5.17
N ILE A 44 2.12 -1.11 -4.78
CA ILE A 44 1.83 -0.69 -3.39
C ILE A 44 0.78 -1.54 -2.68
N ARG A 45 -0.05 -2.29 -3.41
CA ARG A 45 -1.12 -3.10 -2.83
C ARG A 45 -0.65 -4.51 -2.53
N ASN A 46 -0.53 -4.84 -1.26
CA ASN A 46 -0.12 -6.15 -0.79
C ASN A 46 -1.24 -6.81 0.02
N ALA A 47 -1.34 -8.14 -0.10
CA ALA A 47 -2.17 -8.93 0.78
C ALA A 47 -1.51 -9.03 2.18
N LEU A 48 -2.34 -8.95 3.23
CA LEU A 48 -1.94 -9.17 4.60
C LEU A 48 -2.87 -10.22 5.22
N ILE A 49 -2.29 -11.19 5.91
CA ILE A 49 -3.03 -12.19 6.69
C ILE A 49 -2.83 -11.86 8.17
N VAL A 50 -3.93 -11.71 8.90
CA VAL A 50 -3.92 -11.47 10.34
C VAL A 50 -4.69 -12.59 11.02
N SER A 51 -4.10 -13.19 12.05
CA SER A 51 -4.75 -14.20 12.90
C SER A 51 -4.39 -13.97 14.36
N GLY A 52 -5.25 -14.43 15.25
CA GLY A 52 -5.02 -14.34 16.68
C GLY A 52 -6.29 -13.99 17.47
N PRO A 53 -6.22 -13.94 18.80
CA PRO A 53 -7.39 -13.78 19.69
C PRO A 53 -8.10 -12.42 19.54
N VAL A 54 -7.42 -11.40 19.02
CA VAL A 54 -7.98 -10.07 18.76
C VAL A 54 -8.87 -10.01 17.52
N VAL A 55 -8.75 -10.99 16.61
CA VAL A 55 -9.57 -11.08 15.41
C VAL A 55 -10.92 -11.68 15.77
N LYS A 56 -11.98 -10.87 15.73
CA LYS A 56 -13.36 -11.29 16.03
C LYS A 56 -14.20 -11.48 14.77
N ARG A 57 -13.64 -11.21 13.60
CA ARG A 57 -14.27 -11.49 12.29
C ARG A 57 -14.32 -12.99 12.04
N PRO A 58 -15.29 -13.48 11.25
CA PRO A 58 -15.35 -14.89 10.87
C PRO A 58 -14.05 -15.39 10.25
N THR A 59 -13.65 -16.60 10.59
CA THR A 59 -12.47 -17.25 10.01
C THR A 59 -12.59 -17.31 8.47
N GLY A 60 -11.51 -16.95 7.78
CA GLY A 60 -11.47 -16.91 6.31
C GLY A 60 -12.15 -15.69 5.69
N SER A 61 -12.65 -14.74 6.49
CA SER A 61 -13.23 -13.51 5.95
C SER A 61 -12.16 -12.65 5.27
N ILE A 62 -12.56 -11.96 4.20
CA ILE A 62 -11.72 -11.00 3.48
C ILE A 62 -12.23 -9.59 3.78
N ASN A 63 -11.34 -8.75 4.29
CA ASN A 63 -11.59 -7.32 4.44
C ASN A 63 -10.87 -6.55 3.33
N ARG A 64 -11.53 -5.53 2.78
CA ARG A 64 -11.00 -4.69 1.69
C ARG A 64 -10.69 -3.26 2.12
N GLY A 65 -10.75 -2.97 3.41
CA GLY A 65 -10.43 -1.65 3.97
C GLY A 65 -8.99 -1.25 3.63
N ALA A 66 -8.80 0.02 3.33
CA ALA A 66 -7.48 0.57 3.04
C ALA A 66 -6.63 0.62 4.31
N MET A 67 -5.50 -0.07 4.29
CA MET A 67 -4.50 -0.10 5.36
C MET A 67 -3.16 0.35 4.83
N HIS A 68 -2.29 0.80 5.72
CA HIS A 68 -0.93 1.21 5.38
C HIS A 68 0.06 0.57 6.37
N VAL A 69 1.31 0.39 5.94
CA VAL A 69 2.36 -0.20 6.79
C VAL A 69 2.59 0.58 8.09
N SER A 70 2.40 1.90 8.07
CA SER A 70 2.49 2.75 9.27
C SER A 70 1.44 2.42 10.34
N ASP A 71 0.39 1.68 10.00
CA ASP A 71 -0.70 1.32 10.91
C ASP A 71 -0.34 0.12 11.80
N ILE A 72 0.69 -0.64 11.44
CA ILE A 72 1.12 -1.83 12.19
C ILE A 72 1.49 -1.44 13.63
N MET A 73 2.35 -0.44 13.80
CA MET A 73 2.84 -0.02 15.11
C MET A 73 1.70 0.43 16.05
N PRO A 74 0.83 1.38 15.68
CA PRO A 74 -0.29 1.77 16.55
C PRO A 74 -1.25 0.62 16.84
N THR A 75 -1.44 -0.32 15.90
CA THR A 75 -2.26 -1.52 16.15
C THR A 75 -1.63 -2.41 17.23
N LEU A 76 -0.33 -2.69 17.14
CA LEU A 76 0.37 -3.52 18.12
C LEU A 76 0.39 -2.87 19.49
N LEU A 77 0.56 -1.55 19.57
CA LEU A 77 0.54 -0.82 20.85
C LEU A 77 -0.85 -0.87 21.48
N GLU A 78 -1.92 -0.67 20.71
CA GLU A 78 -3.28 -0.76 21.22
C GLU A 78 -3.62 -2.18 21.69
N VAL A 79 -3.23 -3.22 20.94
CA VAL A 79 -3.39 -4.62 21.35
C VAL A 79 -2.62 -4.93 22.65
N ALA A 80 -1.44 -4.33 22.82
CA ALA A 80 -0.63 -4.46 24.04
C ALA A 80 -1.13 -3.60 25.21
N GLY A 81 -2.19 -2.80 25.04
CA GLY A 81 -2.72 -1.91 26.07
C GLY A 81 -1.78 -0.76 26.44
N THR A 82 -0.94 -0.34 25.51
CA THR A 82 0.04 0.75 25.71
C THR A 82 -0.11 1.82 24.61
N SER A 83 0.58 2.93 24.77
CA SER A 83 0.54 4.05 23.82
C SER A 83 1.93 4.41 23.31
N TYR A 84 1.95 5.11 22.20
CA TYR A 84 3.19 5.65 21.65
C TYR A 84 3.75 6.72 22.56
N PRO A 85 5.04 6.67 22.95
CA PRO A 85 5.60 7.61 23.92
C PRO A 85 5.75 9.01 23.29
N ALA A 86 5.30 10.04 24.00
CA ALA A 86 5.54 11.43 23.61
C ALA A 86 7.01 11.85 23.76
N ASN A 87 7.75 11.17 24.64
CA ASN A 87 9.16 11.42 24.89
C ASN A 87 9.94 10.11 25.06
N TYR A 88 11.12 10.03 24.49
CA TYR A 88 12.05 8.92 24.66
C TYR A 88 13.47 9.42 24.90
N LYS A 89 14.07 9.02 26.03
CA LYS A 89 15.43 9.42 26.43
C LYS A 89 15.64 10.95 26.41
N GLY A 90 14.64 11.70 26.89
CA GLY A 90 14.70 13.17 26.96
C GLY A 90 14.49 13.90 25.65
N LYS A 91 14.10 13.19 24.58
CA LYS A 91 13.76 13.80 23.28
C LYS A 91 12.29 13.61 22.98
N GLU A 92 11.66 14.63 22.43
CA GLU A 92 10.30 14.54 21.91
C GLU A 92 10.26 13.55 20.73
N VAL A 93 9.23 12.72 20.71
CA VAL A 93 8.99 11.72 19.67
C VAL A 93 7.81 12.18 18.82
N PRO A 94 7.98 12.28 17.49
CA PRO A 94 6.86 12.61 16.61
C PRO A 94 5.72 11.61 16.77
N PRO A 95 4.46 12.05 16.71
CA PRO A 95 3.31 11.15 16.83
C PRO A 95 3.30 10.11 15.71
N ALA A 96 2.77 8.93 15.99
CA ALA A 96 2.57 7.90 14.97
C ALA A 96 1.56 8.40 13.93
N LEU A 97 1.93 8.31 12.65
CA LEU A 97 1.07 8.75 11.54
C LEU A 97 -0.01 7.71 11.17
N GLY A 98 0.17 6.46 11.61
CA GLY A 98 -0.73 5.36 11.30
C GLY A 98 -1.99 5.35 12.16
N LYS A 99 -2.98 4.60 11.71
CA LYS A 99 -4.25 4.34 12.42
C LYS A 99 -4.31 2.88 12.82
N SER A 100 -4.71 2.60 14.05
CA SER A 100 -4.86 1.23 14.52
C SER A 100 -5.95 0.48 13.75
N TRP A 101 -5.66 -0.78 13.43
CA TRP A 101 -6.60 -1.71 12.81
C TRP A 101 -7.48 -2.44 13.85
N LEU A 102 -7.21 -2.31 15.13
CA LEU A 102 -7.89 -3.08 16.17
C LEU A 102 -9.42 -2.99 16.04
N PRO A 103 -10.04 -1.82 15.86
CA PRO A 103 -11.48 -1.74 15.65
C PRO A 103 -12.00 -2.54 14.45
N MET A 104 -11.22 -2.59 13.38
CA MET A 104 -11.55 -3.36 12.18
C MET A 104 -11.37 -4.87 12.42
N LEU A 105 -10.30 -5.29 13.11
CA LEU A 105 -10.06 -6.69 13.46
C LEU A 105 -11.14 -7.23 14.39
N GLU A 106 -11.67 -6.41 15.27
CA GLU A 106 -12.80 -6.73 16.15
C GLU A 106 -14.15 -6.69 15.44
N GLY A 107 -14.23 -6.27 14.21
CA GLY A 107 -15.47 -6.18 13.44
C GLY A 107 -16.35 -4.97 13.77
N ARG A 108 -15.82 -3.97 14.50
CA ARG A 108 -16.54 -2.75 14.87
C ARG A 108 -16.64 -1.74 13.71
N VAL A 109 -15.69 -1.76 12.79
CA VAL A 109 -15.66 -0.93 11.58
C VAL A 109 -15.18 -1.75 10.39
N GLU A 110 -15.46 -1.30 9.17
CA GLU A 110 -14.99 -1.98 7.95
C GLU A 110 -13.60 -1.51 7.51
N SER A 111 -13.20 -0.29 7.85
CA SER A 111 -11.89 0.27 7.50
C SER A 111 -11.37 1.12 8.65
N PRO A 112 -10.07 1.15 8.90
CA PRO A 112 -9.45 2.09 9.84
C PRO A 112 -9.45 3.53 9.31
N ARG A 113 -9.77 3.71 8.03
CA ARG A 113 -9.80 5.00 7.34
C ARG A 113 -11.18 5.34 6.82
N THR A 114 -11.47 6.63 6.83
CA THR A 114 -12.66 7.24 6.22
C THR A 114 -12.35 7.67 4.78
N ASP A 115 -13.37 8.06 4.03
CA ASP A 115 -13.21 8.55 2.66
C ASP A 115 -12.50 9.91 2.58
N THR A 116 -12.31 10.59 3.72
CA THR A 116 -11.57 11.86 3.81
C THR A 116 -10.09 11.67 4.17
N ASP A 117 -9.69 10.47 4.56
CA ASP A 117 -8.30 10.18 4.90
C ASP A 117 -7.44 10.07 3.64
N VAL A 118 -6.29 10.74 3.68
CA VAL A 118 -5.34 10.77 2.58
C VAL A 118 -4.15 9.84 2.87
N LEU A 119 -3.81 9.02 1.91
CA LEU A 119 -2.55 8.28 1.85
C LEU A 119 -1.71 8.84 0.71
N ALA A 120 -0.44 9.11 0.97
CA ALA A 120 0.48 9.65 -0.03
C ALA A 120 1.78 8.84 -0.07
N TRP A 121 2.33 8.71 -1.25
CA TRP A 121 3.59 7.99 -1.50
C TRP A 121 4.50 8.79 -2.42
N GLU A 122 5.79 8.69 -2.17
CA GLU A 122 6.84 9.12 -3.07
C GLU A 122 7.89 8.01 -3.17
N LEU A 123 8.33 7.71 -4.38
CA LEU A 123 9.39 6.75 -4.63
C LEU A 123 10.09 7.05 -5.96
N PHE A 124 11.40 7.32 -5.90
CA PHE A 124 12.21 7.62 -7.09
C PHE A 124 11.66 8.78 -7.95
N GLY A 125 11.09 9.79 -7.31
CA GLY A 125 10.47 10.93 -7.98
C GLY A 125 9.05 10.70 -8.47
N ASN A 126 8.56 9.45 -8.48
CA ASN A 126 7.14 9.14 -8.73
C ASN A 126 6.31 9.52 -7.50
N ARG A 127 5.08 9.95 -7.70
CA ARG A 127 4.19 10.41 -6.64
C ARG A 127 2.82 9.81 -6.80
N ALA A 128 2.18 9.48 -5.71
CA ALA A 128 0.78 9.08 -5.70
C ALA A 128 0.10 9.59 -4.43
N LEU A 129 -1.20 9.84 -4.56
CA LEU A 129 -2.08 10.23 -3.46
C LEU A 129 -3.40 9.46 -3.63
N ARG A 130 -3.92 8.93 -2.53
CA ARG A 130 -5.21 8.24 -2.50
C ARG A 130 -6.09 8.86 -1.43
N GLN A 131 -7.34 9.14 -1.79
CA GLN A 131 -8.40 9.53 -0.88
C GLN A 131 -9.67 8.73 -1.24
N GLY A 132 -10.17 7.96 -0.30
CA GLY A 132 -11.28 7.04 -0.57
C GLY A 132 -10.98 6.11 -1.76
N ASN A 133 -11.81 6.18 -2.80
CA ASN A 133 -11.67 5.40 -4.02
C ASN A 133 -10.82 6.10 -5.11
N TRP A 134 -10.53 7.37 -4.92
CA TRP A 134 -9.78 8.16 -5.89
C TRP A 134 -8.28 8.07 -5.65
N LYS A 135 -7.53 7.92 -6.73
CA LYS A 135 -6.06 7.92 -6.70
C LYS A 135 -5.50 8.79 -7.79
N LEU A 136 -4.70 9.77 -7.39
CA LEU A 136 -3.84 10.56 -8.26
C LEU A 136 -2.47 9.90 -8.34
N ARG A 137 -1.92 9.80 -9.53
CA ARG A 137 -0.58 9.26 -9.76
C ARG A 137 0.18 10.14 -10.75
N TRP A 138 1.44 10.37 -10.47
CA TRP A 138 2.38 11.05 -11.33
C TRP A 138 3.63 10.20 -11.49
N GLU A 139 3.97 9.88 -12.72
CA GLU A 139 5.15 9.07 -13.04
C GLU A 139 6.12 9.86 -13.91
N ALA A 140 7.41 9.86 -13.49
CA ALA A 140 8.48 10.55 -14.18
C ALA A 140 8.79 9.92 -15.55
N LYS A 141 9.23 10.73 -16.50
CA LYS A 141 9.83 10.22 -17.74
C LYS A 141 11.12 9.43 -17.41
N PRO A 142 11.50 8.44 -18.20
CA PRO A 142 10.88 8.02 -19.49
C PRO A 142 9.72 7.03 -19.34
N PHE A 143 9.38 6.58 -18.15
CA PHE A 143 8.42 5.49 -17.93
C PHE A 143 6.98 5.98 -17.82
N GLY A 144 6.78 7.22 -17.38
CA GLY A 144 5.47 7.88 -17.30
C GLY A 144 5.36 9.09 -18.22
N LYS A 145 4.19 9.72 -18.21
CA LYS A 145 3.89 10.91 -19.02
C LYS A 145 4.49 12.20 -18.42
N ALA A 146 4.92 12.17 -17.14
CA ALA A 146 5.22 13.34 -16.32
C ALA A 146 4.01 14.29 -16.22
N ASP A 147 2.84 13.71 -16.04
CA ASP A 147 1.57 14.37 -15.85
C ASP A 147 0.75 13.64 -14.80
N TRP A 148 -0.23 14.32 -14.20
CA TRP A 148 -1.12 13.71 -13.21
C TRP A 148 -2.22 12.91 -13.90
N GLU A 149 -2.41 11.68 -13.43
CA GLU A 149 -3.44 10.77 -13.88
C GLU A 149 -4.36 10.43 -12.70
N LEU A 150 -5.68 10.59 -12.89
CA LEU A 150 -6.70 10.26 -11.88
C LEU A 150 -7.34 8.90 -12.18
N PHE A 151 -7.46 8.05 -11.16
CA PHE A 151 -8.05 6.72 -11.25
C PHE A 151 -9.12 6.52 -10.16
N ASP A 152 -10.17 5.79 -10.50
CA ASP A 152 -11.12 5.20 -9.55
C ASP A 152 -10.67 3.76 -9.27
N VAL A 153 -9.90 3.56 -8.21
CA VAL A 153 -9.30 2.25 -7.89
C VAL A 153 -10.29 1.22 -7.33
N ALA A 154 -11.53 1.63 -7.03
CA ALA A 154 -12.60 0.70 -6.69
C ALA A 154 -13.24 0.11 -7.95
N ALA A 155 -13.51 0.95 -8.97
CA ALA A 155 -14.10 0.53 -10.23
C ALA A 155 -13.06 -0.04 -11.21
N ASP A 156 -11.83 0.46 -11.15
CA ASP A 156 -10.71 0.04 -12.00
C ASP A 156 -9.44 -0.19 -11.16
N PRO A 157 -9.35 -1.28 -10.41
CA PRO A 157 -8.19 -1.58 -9.59
C PRO A 157 -6.92 -1.85 -10.40
N GLY A 158 -7.03 -2.03 -11.70
CA GLY A 158 -5.91 -2.18 -12.63
C GLY A 158 -5.37 -0.86 -13.16
N GLU A 159 -5.98 0.28 -12.80
CA GLU A 159 -5.57 1.62 -13.25
C GLU A 159 -5.40 1.71 -14.79
N ARG A 160 -6.34 1.13 -15.54
CA ARG A 160 -6.30 1.04 -17.01
C ARG A 160 -6.93 2.23 -17.68
N ARG A 161 -7.81 2.95 -16.98
CA ARG A 161 -8.60 4.06 -17.50
C ARG A 161 -8.35 5.31 -16.69
N VAL A 162 -7.56 6.22 -17.24
CA VAL A 162 -7.44 7.57 -16.70
C VAL A 162 -8.82 8.23 -16.80
N ARG A 163 -9.29 8.84 -15.75
CA ARG A 163 -10.51 9.65 -15.77
C ARG A 163 -10.17 10.99 -16.41
N ASP A 164 -10.67 11.21 -17.63
CA ASP A 164 -10.55 12.49 -18.30
C ASP A 164 -11.39 13.55 -17.60
N GLY A 165 -10.80 14.67 -17.40
CA GLY A 165 -11.09 16.06 -17.03
C GLY A 165 -12.45 16.55 -16.58
N ASP A 166 -13.50 15.76 -16.40
CA ASP A 166 -14.81 16.22 -15.89
C ASP A 166 -14.98 16.13 -14.36
N GLN A 167 -14.00 15.58 -13.67
CA GLN A 167 -13.91 15.67 -12.22
C GLN A 167 -12.72 16.57 -11.88
N PRO A 168 -12.95 17.77 -11.35
CA PRO A 168 -11.87 18.68 -11.03
C PRO A 168 -10.94 18.02 -10.00
N VAL A 169 -9.64 18.03 -10.27
CA VAL A 169 -8.58 17.59 -9.34
C VAL A 169 -8.74 18.28 -7.98
N ASP A 170 -9.31 19.49 -7.99
CA ASP A 170 -9.65 20.30 -6.83
C ASP A 170 -10.73 19.68 -5.93
N ALA A 171 -11.48 18.71 -6.40
CA ALA A 171 -12.45 17.96 -5.57
C ALA A 171 -11.80 16.84 -4.74
N VAL A 172 -10.53 16.52 -5.00
CA VAL A 172 -9.79 15.43 -4.34
C VAL A 172 -8.70 15.98 -3.41
N LEU A 173 -8.35 17.24 -3.54
CA LEU A 173 -7.38 17.91 -2.66
C LEU A 173 -8.10 18.94 -1.79
N PRO A 174 -7.92 18.90 -0.45
CA PRO A 174 -8.43 19.92 0.44
C PRO A 174 -7.74 21.26 0.23
#